data_c14e3da54fe50eebf26a5557a9b99e32
#
_entry.id   c14e3da54fe50eebf26a5557a9b99e32
#
_cell.length_a   1.000
_cell.length_b   1.000
_cell.length_c   1.000
_cell.angle_alpha   90.00
_cell.angle_beta   90.00
_cell.angle_gamma   90.00
#
_symmetry.space_group_name_H-M   'P 1'
#
loop_
_entity.id
_entity.type
_entity.pdbx_description
1 polymer ?
#
loop_
_entity_poly.entity_id
_entity_poly.type
_entity_poly.pdbx_seq_one_letter_code
_entity_poly.pdbx_strand_id
1 'polypeptide(L)'
;LIGDINKKLGITVVIITHQMSVVKEVCNHVAILDDGEVVEEGLVSAVFSAPKSAAARHLVFPRGADIDVSDPQQQRRIRLIFRSAKTTSIPLVARLATEEGVNATVISATTQKLSEEVYGSMLLGVPNAQFEQAMEFLKGIENLSVEEASVDVQ
;
A
#
# COMPACT_ATOMS: atom_id res chain seq x y z
N LEU A 1 21.46 3.98 16.30
CA LEU A 1 21.76 4.95 17.38
C LEU A 1 20.50 5.33 18.17
N ILE A 2 19.44 5.90 17.56
CA ILE A 2 18.22 6.33 18.28
C ILE A 2 17.52 5.14 18.96
N GLY A 3 17.33 4.03 18.25
CA GLY A 3 16.76 2.82 18.83
C GLY A 3 17.58 2.22 19.97
N ASP A 4 18.90 2.33 19.90
CA ASP A 4 19.80 1.84 20.97
C ASP A 4 19.69 2.72 22.22
N ILE A 5 19.59 4.05 22.03
CA ILE A 5 19.40 5.00 23.12
C ILE A 5 18.06 4.75 23.80
N ASN A 6 16.98 4.62 23.03
CA ASN A 6 15.64 4.31 23.55
C ASN A 6 15.66 3.04 24.43
N LYS A 7 16.24 1.94 23.90
CA LYS A 7 16.33 0.66 24.62
C LYS A 7 17.20 0.74 25.86
N LYS A 8 18.34 1.44 25.81
CA LYS A 8 19.30 1.52 26.94
C LYS A 8 18.81 2.42 28.06
N LEU A 9 18.15 3.52 27.71
CA LEU A 9 17.72 4.53 28.68
C LEU A 9 16.26 4.41 29.10
N GLY A 10 15.46 3.57 28.42
CA GLY A 10 14.03 3.41 28.71
C GLY A 10 13.20 4.68 28.51
N ILE A 11 13.67 5.59 27.65
CA ILE A 11 13.02 6.90 27.39
C ILE A 11 12.08 6.80 26.18
N THR A 12 11.02 7.61 26.18
CA THR A 12 10.19 7.82 24.99
C THR A 12 10.84 8.86 24.08
N VAL A 13 10.97 8.54 22.80
CA VAL A 13 11.52 9.44 21.78
C VAL A 13 10.43 9.79 20.80
N VAL A 14 10.19 11.08 20.57
CA VAL A 14 9.27 11.58 19.55
C VAL A 14 10.08 12.19 18.42
N ILE A 15 9.77 11.78 17.20
CA ILE A 15 10.44 12.23 15.97
C ILE A 15 9.40 12.85 15.05
N ILE A 16 9.63 14.09 14.62
CA ILE A 16 8.83 14.75 13.59
C ILE A 16 9.62 14.69 12.29
N THR A 17 9.07 14.03 11.29
CA THR A 17 9.73 13.84 10.00
C THR A 17 8.72 13.53 8.89
N HIS A 18 9.07 13.88 7.67
CA HIS A 18 8.37 13.44 6.45
C HIS A 18 9.09 12.27 5.78
N GLN A 19 10.19 11.78 6.34
CA GLN A 19 10.96 10.67 5.79
C GLN A 19 10.42 9.33 6.30
N MET A 20 9.61 8.67 5.49
CA MET A 20 8.99 7.40 5.85
C MET A 20 10.00 6.26 6.10
N SER A 21 11.20 6.34 5.51
CA SER A 21 12.29 5.40 5.81
C SER A 21 12.71 5.45 7.28
N VAL A 22 12.83 6.66 7.84
CA VAL A 22 13.17 6.87 9.26
C VAL A 22 12.05 6.31 10.15
N VAL A 23 10.79 6.62 9.82
CA VAL A 23 9.64 6.11 10.59
C VAL A 23 9.65 4.58 10.64
N LYS A 24 9.88 3.92 9.51
CA LYS A 24 9.93 2.45 9.42
C LYS A 24 11.06 1.81 10.21
N GLU A 25 12.22 2.48 10.23
CA GLU A 25 13.43 1.92 10.83
C GLU A 25 13.47 2.06 12.35
N VAL A 26 12.97 3.19 12.89
CA VAL A 26 13.21 3.53 14.30
C VAL A 26 11.93 3.73 15.13
N CYS A 27 10.75 3.89 14.52
CA CYS A 27 9.52 4.14 15.24
C CYS A 27 8.66 2.88 15.41
N ASN A 28 7.97 2.78 16.55
CA ASN A 28 7.00 1.72 16.82
C ASN A 28 5.57 2.21 16.53
N HIS A 29 5.30 3.50 16.79
CA HIS A 29 4.03 4.16 16.56
C HIS A 29 4.21 5.36 15.66
N VAL A 30 3.18 5.72 14.93
CA VAL A 30 3.12 6.88 14.07
C VAL A 30 1.80 7.60 14.26
N ALA A 31 1.85 8.93 14.23
CA ALA A 31 0.69 9.80 14.07
C ALA A 31 0.91 10.63 12.80
N ILE A 32 -0.03 10.59 11.88
CA ILE A 32 0.01 11.32 10.62
C ILE A 32 -0.81 12.58 10.79
N LEU A 33 -0.18 13.72 10.52
CA LEU A 33 -0.80 15.03 10.57
C LEU A 33 -1.09 15.52 9.15
N ASP A 34 -2.27 16.09 8.98
CA ASP A 34 -2.71 16.77 7.76
C ASP A 34 -3.49 18.01 8.18
N ASP A 35 -3.16 19.17 7.61
CA ASP A 35 -3.72 20.48 7.98
C ASP A 35 -3.73 20.78 9.51
N GLY A 36 -2.74 20.25 10.24
CA GLY A 36 -2.59 20.46 11.69
C GLY A 36 -3.42 19.52 12.56
N GLU A 37 -4.16 18.60 11.99
CA GLU A 37 -4.93 17.58 12.70
C GLU A 37 -4.31 16.19 12.53
N VAL A 38 -4.47 15.35 13.55
CA VAL A 38 -4.08 13.92 13.45
C VAL A 38 -5.15 13.17 12.69
N VAL A 39 -4.85 12.78 11.44
CA VAL A 39 -5.81 12.08 10.57
C VAL A 39 -5.70 10.56 10.67
N GLU A 40 -4.58 10.05 11.16
CA GLU A 40 -4.40 8.63 11.42
C GLU A 40 -3.27 8.39 12.43
N GLU A 41 -3.45 7.44 13.34
CA GLU A 41 -2.44 7.03 14.30
C GLU A 41 -2.48 5.53 14.58
N GLY A 42 -1.36 4.96 15.00
CA GLY A 42 -1.27 3.56 15.38
C GLY A 42 0.14 2.98 15.30
N LEU A 43 0.22 1.67 15.39
CA LEU A 43 1.47 0.95 15.15
C LEU A 43 1.95 1.20 13.72
N VAL A 44 3.24 1.43 13.55
CA VAL A 44 3.85 1.64 12.22
C VAL A 44 3.49 0.50 11.27
N SER A 45 3.58 -0.75 11.74
CA SER A 45 3.21 -1.93 10.94
C SER A 45 1.75 -1.91 10.48
N ALA A 46 0.82 -1.49 11.32
CA ALA A 46 -0.60 -1.44 10.99
C ALA A 46 -0.92 -0.32 10.00
N VAL A 47 -0.43 0.90 10.25
CA VAL A 47 -0.66 2.06 9.38
C VAL A 47 -0.03 1.85 8.00
N PHE A 48 1.19 1.28 7.95
CA PHE A 48 1.87 1.04 6.68
C PHE A 48 1.31 -0.14 5.88
N SER A 49 0.70 -1.13 6.55
CA SER A 49 0.07 -2.27 5.85
C SER A 49 -1.34 -1.97 5.36
N ALA A 50 -2.06 -1.06 6.02
CA ALA A 50 -3.44 -0.74 5.70
C ALA A 50 -3.76 0.72 6.06
N PRO A 51 -3.17 1.71 5.36
CA PRO A 51 -3.44 3.13 5.62
C PRO A 51 -4.90 3.45 5.30
N LYS A 52 -5.58 4.12 6.23
CA LYS A 52 -7.01 4.45 6.12
C LYS A 52 -7.25 5.83 5.56
N SER A 53 -6.47 6.83 6.00
CA SER A 53 -6.59 8.21 5.55
C SER A 53 -5.97 8.43 4.17
N ALA A 54 -6.42 9.44 3.42
CA ALA A 54 -5.82 9.83 2.15
C ALA A 54 -4.36 10.27 2.34
N ALA A 55 -4.08 11.06 3.36
CA ALA A 55 -2.73 11.51 3.70
C ALA A 55 -1.80 10.33 4.01
N ALA A 56 -2.27 9.33 4.78
CA ALA A 56 -1.49 8.12 5.05
C ALA A 56 -1.17 7.34 3.78
N ARG A 57 -2.14 7.17 2.88
CA ARG A 57 -1.93 6.51 1.59
C ARG A 57 -0.89 7.22 0.74
N HIS A 58 -0.95 8.56 0.68
CA HIS A 58 0.02 9.38 -0.04
C HIS A 58 1.44 9.23 0.53
N LEU A 59 1.58 9.25 1.85
CA LEU A 59 2.87 9.11 2.52
C LEU A 59 3.45 7.69 2.41
N VAL A 60 2.60 6.68 2.53
CA VAL A 60 3.03 5.26 2.49
C VAL A 60 3.30 4.80 1.06
N PHE A 61 2.53 5.28 0.10
CA PHE A 61 2.59 4.89 -1.32
C PHE A 61 2.71 6.13 -2.25
N PRO A 62 3.77 6.94 -2.13
CA PRO A 62 3.87 8.23 -2.84
C PRO A 62 3.87 8.13 -4.37
N ARG A 63 4.20 6.97 -4.93
CA ARG A 63 4.23 6.75 -6.39
C ARG A 63 3.01 6.03 -6.95
N GLY A 64 2.07 5.66 -6.10
CA GLY A 64 0.86 4.94 -6.53
C GLY A 64 -0.32 5.85 -6.90
N ALA A 65 -0.23 7.15 -6.61
CA ALA A 65 -1.34 8.09 -6.80
C ALA A 65 -1.31 8.82 -8.15
N ASP A 66 -0.11 9.05 -8.75
CA ASP A 66 0.05 10.09 -9.78
C ASP A 66 0.48 9.60 -11.18
N ILE A 67 0.51 8.29 -11.43
CA ILE A 67 0.84 7.81 -12.78
C ILE A 67 -0.46 7.60 -13.55
N ASP A 68 -0.80 8.58 -14.36
CA ASP A 68 -1.89 8.46 -15.33
C ASP A 68 -1.39 7.70 -16.58
N VAL A 69 -1.41 6.38 -16.50
CA VAL A 69 -0.98 5.49 -17.60
C VAL A 69 -2.17 4.84 -18.31
N SER A 70 -3.37 5.02 -17.80
CA SER A 70 -4.58 4.40 -18.37
C SER A 70 -5.64 5.45 -18.71
N ASP A 71 -6.23 5.32 -19.90
CA ASP A 71 -7.40 6.09 -20.26
C ASP A 71 -8.54 5.77 -19.27
N PRO A 72 -8.99 6.73 -18.43
CA PRO A 72 -10.00 6.49 -17.41
C PRO A 72 -11.34 6.04 -17.98
N GLN A 73 -11.56 6.25 -19.30
CA GLN A 73 -12.79 5.84 -19.99
C GLN A 73 -12.81 4.36 -20.35
N GLN A 74 -11.64 3.69 -20.40
CA GLN A 74 -11.53 2.30 -20.82
C GLN A 74 -11.08 1.35 -19.72
N GLN A 75 -10.45 1.85 -18.66
CA GLN A 75 -9.91 1.02 -17.56
C GLN A 75 -10.28 1.59 -16.19
N ARG A 76 -10.64 0.67 -15.27
CA ARG A 76 -10.77 0.95 -13.85
C ARG A 76 -9.51 0.47 -13.13
N ARG A 77 -9.25 1.04 -11.96
CA ARG A 77 -8.03 0.76 -11.20
C ARG A 77 -8.33 -0.10 -9.98
N ILE A 78 -7.49 -1.12 -9.77
CA ILE A 78 -7.54 -1.99 -8.59
C ILE A 78 -6.23 -1.80 -7.81
N ARG A 79 -6.34 -1.43 -6.54
CA ARG A 79 -5.21 -1.40 -5.61
C ARG A 79 -5.15 -2.69 -4.83
N LEU A 80 -3.97 -3.29 -4.81
CA LEU A 80 -3.64 -4.49 -4.08
C LEU A 80 -2.65 -4.15 -2.98
N ILE A 81 -2.89 -4.64 -1.76
CA ILE A 81 -1.96 -4.51 -0.64
C ILE A 81 -1.62 -5.91 -0.15
N PHE A 82 -0.34 -6.26 -0.23
CA PHE A 82 0.20 -7.54 0.20
C PHE A 82 0.63 -7.44 1.67
N ARG A 83 0.17 -8.38 2.49
CA ARG A 83 0.43 -8.40 3.94
C ARG A 83 1.40 -9.50 4.37
N SER A 84 2.01 -10.21 3.42
CA SER A 84 3.00 -11.25 3.72
C SER A 84 3.94 -11.49 2.54
N ALA A 85 5.14 -11.98 2.83
CA ALA A 85 6.10 -12.39 1.81
C ALA A 85 5.53 -13.49 0.89
N LYS A 86 4.72 -14.39 1.44
CA LYS A 86 4.08 -15.48 0.70
C LYS A 86 3.14 -14.93 -0.38
N THR A 87 2.32 -13.94 -0.04
CA THR A 87 1.39 -13.32 -1.00
C THR A 87 2.11 -12.48 -2.04
N THR A 88 3.21 -11.83 -1.66
CA THR A 88 4.06 -11.05 -2.59
C THR A 88 4.69 -11.92 -3.68
N SER A 89 4.89 -13.21 -3.42
CA SER A 89 5.48 -14.16 -4.37
C SER A 89 4.46 -14.74 -5.37
N ILE A 90 3.16 -14.46 -5.21
CA ILE A 90 2.12 -14.98 -6.11
C ILE A 90 2.16 -14.20 -7.43
N PRO A 91 2.24 -14.87 -8.60
CA PRO A 91 2.24 -14.21 -9.90
C PRO A 91 0.82 -13.75 -10.31
N LEU A 92 0.26 -12.78 -9.58
CA LEU A 92 -1.15 -12.39 -9.67
C LEU A 92 -1.58 -11.97 -11.08
N VAL A 93 -0.77 -11.18 -11.78
CA VAL A 93 -1.09 -10.71 -13.13
C VAL A 93 -1.11 -11.90 -14.12
N ALA A 94 -0.15 -12.81 -13.98
CA ALA A 94 -0.13 -14.00 -14.81
C ALA A 94 -1.36 -14.89 -14.53
N ARG A 95 -1.74 -15.07 -13.27
CA ARG A 95 -2.92 -15.84 -12.89
C ARG A 95 -4.22 -15.20 -13.39
N LEU A 96 -4.36 -13.89 -13.26
CA LEU A 96 -5.50 -13.16 -13.84
C LEU A 96 -5.62 -13.40 -15.34
N ALA A 97 -4.50 -13.38 -16.06
CA ALA A 97 -4.50 -13.61 -17.50
C ALA A 97 -4.79 -15.07 -17.88
N THR A 98 -4.22 -16.03 -17.16
CA THR A 98 -4.29 -17.46 -17.53
C THR A 98 -5.52 -18.17 -16.99
N GLU A 99 -5.97 -17.83 -15.77
CA GLU A 99 -7.10 -18.48 -15.11
C GLU A 99 -8.43 -17.78 -15.44
N GLU A 100 -8.41 -16.43 -15.55
CA GLU A 100 -9.62 -15.64 -15.72
C GLU A 100 -9.71 -14.94 -17.10
N GLY A 101 -8.65 -14.99 -17.91
CA GLY A 101 -8.62 -14.29 -19.19
C GLY A 101 -8.63 -12.76 -19.07
N VAL A 102 -8.28 -12.22 -17.89
CA VAL A 102 -8.29 -10.79 -17.61
C VAL A 102 -6.98 -10.14 -18.03
N ASN A 103 -7.07 -9.13 -18.87
CA ASN A 103 -5.91 -8.35 -19.32
C ASN A 103 -5.65 -7.18 -18.35
N ALA A 104 -4.83 -7.41 -17.33
CA ALA A 104 -4.45 -6.41 -16.36
C ALA A 104 -3.10 -5.77 -16.72
N THR A 105 -3.04 -4.44 -16.64
CA THR A 105 -1.80 -3.65 -16.80
C THR A 105 -1.26 -3.28 -15.41
N VAL A 106 0.03 -3.46 -15.16
CA VAL A 106 0.67 -2.98 -13.94
C VAL A 106 0.99 -1.50 -14.10
N ILE A 107 0.30 -0.65 -13.35
CA ILE A 107 0.53 0.80 -13.32
C ILE A 107 1.68 1.12 -12.39
N SER A 108 1.66 0.55 -11.18
CA SER A 108 2.77 0.67 -10.23
C SER A 108 2.85 -0.56 -9.33
N ALA A 109 4.06 -0.87 -8.85
CA ALA A 109 4.27 -1.90 -7.84
C ALA A 109 5.43 -1.48 -6.93
N THR A 110 5.24 -1.66 -5.64
CA THR A 110 6.25 -1.41 -4.61
C THR A 110 6.28 -2.54 -3.62
N THR A 111 7.48 -2.91 -3.19
CA THR A 111 7.69 -3.90 -2.13
C THR A 111 8.63 -3.31 -1.09
N GLN A 112 8.29 -3.48 0.18
CA GLN A 112 9.05 -2.94 1.29
C GLN A 112 9.19 -3.99 2.38
N LYS A 113 10.37 -4.07 2.98
CA LYS A 113 10.61 -4.90 4.16
C LYS A 113 10.45 -4.01 5.40
N LEU A 114 9.59 -4.44 6.32
CA LEU A 114 9.38 -3.78 7.60
C LEU A 114 9.68 -4.81 8.70
N SER A 115 10.79 -4.64 9.40
CA SER A 115 11.31 -5.64 10.34
C SER A 115 11.50 -7.00 9.66
N GLU A 116 10.80 -8.03 10.10
CA GLU A 116 10.85 -9.39 9.52
C GLU A 116 9.76 -9.63 8.46
N GLU A 117 8.82 -8.69 8.29
CA GLU A 117 7.69 -8.85 7.39
C GLU A 117 7.89 -8.07 6.09
N VAL A 118 7.35 -8.63 5.00
CA VAL A 118 7.36 -8.01 3.68
C VAL A 118 5.97 -7.51 3.36
N TYR A 119 5.87 -6.23 3.09
CA TYR A 119 4.65 -5.57 2.63
C TYR A 119 4.86 -5.07 1.20
N GLY A 120 3.81 -5.06 0.44
CA GLY A 120 3.85 -4.52 -0.91
C GLY A 120 2.52 -3.93 -1.32
N SER A 121 2.54 -3.07 -2.31
CA SER A 121 1.34 -2.62 -3.00
C SER A 121 1.54 -2.70 -4.50
N MET A 122 0.43 -2.94 -5.19
CA MET A 122 0.38 -2.94 -6.65
C MET A 122 -0.89 -2.21 -7.09
N LEU A 123 -0.76 -1.38 -8.10
CA LEU A 123 -1.88 -0.72 -8.76
C LEU A 123 -2.02 -1.34 -10.16
N LEU A 124 -3.18 -1.91 -10.42
CA LEU A 124 -3.52 -2.50 -11.70
C LEU A 124 -4.55 -1.65 -12.43
N GLY A 125 -4.39 -1.51 -13.75
CA GLY A 125 -5.43 -1.07 -14.66
C GLY A 125 -6.11 -2.30 -15.27
N VAL A 126 -7.44 -2.36 -15.20
CA VAL A 126 -8.23 -3.48 -15.74
C VAL A 126 -9.32 -2.92 -16.65
N PRO A 127 -9.55 -3.50 -17.84
CA PRO A 127 -10.64 -3.10 -18.72
C PRO A 127 -11.98 -3.12 -18.00
N ASN A 128 -12.81 -2.10 -18.23
CA ASN A 128 -14.09 -1.96 -17.55
C ASN A 128 -14.98 -3.23 -17.65
N ALA A 129 -14.97 -3.89 -18.80
CA ALA A 129 -15.73 -5.11 -19.02
C ALA A 129 -15.26 -6.31 -18.19
N GLN A 130 -14.01 -6.32 -17.71
CA GLN A 130 -13.38 -7.40 -16.96
C GLN A 130 -13.19 -7.06 -15.47
N PHE A 131 -13.61 -5.88 -15.04
CA PHE A 131 -13.29 -5.37 -13.72
C PHE A 131 -13.92 -6.18 -12.59
N GLU A 132 -15.19 -6.50 -12.67
CA GLU A 132 -15.89 -7.27 -11.62
C GLU A 132 -15.32 -8.68 -11.49
N GLN A 133 -15.00 -9.33 -12.61
CA GLN A 133 -14.35 -10.64 -12.63
C GLN A 133 -12.97 -10.60 -11.97
N ALA A 134 -12.17 -9.57 -12.29
CA ALA A 134 -10.87 -9.37 -11.65
C ALA A 134 -11.00 -9.15 -10.14
N MET A 135 -11.96 -8.32 -9.70
CA MET A 135 -12.22 -8.05 -8.30
C MET A 135 -12.61 -9.30 -7.52
N GLU A 136 -13.49 -10.12 -8.07
CA GLU A 136 -13.93 -11.37 -7.44
C GLU A 136 -12.78 -12.36 -7.28
N PHE A 137 -12.00 -12.58 -8.32
CA PHE A 137 -10.82 -13.44 -8.28
C PHE A 137 -9.80 -12.98 -7.23
N LEU A 138 -9.45 -11.68 -7.25
CA LEU A 138 -8.45 -11.13 -6.35
C LEU A 138 -8.88 -11.15 -4.88
N LYS A 139 -10.17 -10.89 -4.59
CA LYS A 139 -10.72 -10.98 -3.23
C LYS A 139 -10.70 -12.39 -2.65
N GLY A 140 -10.68 -13.42 -3.49
CA GLY A 140 -10.54 -14.82 -3.08
C GLY A 140 -9.14 -15.21 -2.60
N ILE A 141 -8.13 -14.33 -2.76
CA ILE A 141 -6.75 -14.63 -2.39
C ILE A 141 -6.49 -14.24 -0.91
N GLU A 142 -6.06 -15.20 -0.11
CA GLU A 142 -5.74 -14.98 1.30
C GLU A 142 -4.61 -13.95 1.48
N ASN A 143 -4.73 -13.13 2.53
CA ASN A 143 -3.73 -12.10 2.90
C ASN A 143 -3.48 -11.05 1.80
N LEU A 144 -4.42 -10.87 0.88
CA LEU A 144 -4.45 -9.81 -0.10
C LEU A 144 -5.60 -8.86 0.21
N SER A 145 -5.29 -7.57 0.40
CA SER A 145 -6.31 -6.52 0.47
C SER A 145 -6.54 -5.99 -0.93
N VAL A 146 -7.80 -5.92 -1.33
CA VAL A 146 -8.21 -5.52 -2.68
C VAL A 146 -9.22 -4.38 -2.58
N GLU A 147 -8.93 -3.26 -3.19
CA GLU A 147 -9.82 -2.09 -3.23
C GLU A 147 -9.86 -1.48 -4.63
N GLU A 148 -10.99 -0.90 -5.00
CA GLU A 148 -11.05 -0.04 -6.17
C GLU A 148 -10.34 1.27 -5.86
N ALA A 149 -9.41 1.67 -6.71
CA ALA A 149 -8.72 2.95 -6.59
C ALA A 149 -9.44 3.98 -7.46
N SER A 150 -10.03 5.00 -6.82
CA SER A 150 -10.57 6.17 -7.52
C SER A 150 -9.43 6.93 -8.21
N VAL A 151 -9.74 7.47 -9.39
CA VAL A 151 -8.90 8.50 -10.00
C VAL A 151 -9.22 9.78 -9.24
N ASP A 152 -8.36 10.20 -8.32
CA ASP A 152 -8.47 11.54 -7.76
C ASP A 152 -8.15 12.53 -8.89
N VAL A 153 -9.19 12.98 -9.54
CA VAL A 153 -9.13 14.13 -10.46
C VAL A 153 -9.06 15.37 -9.56
N GLN A 154 -7.88 15.92 -9.40
CA GLN A 154 -7.73 17.32 -9.01
C GLN A 154 -7.79 18.21 -10.23
#